data_e580011f902ee0750f6c028df670d956
#
_entry.id   e580011f902ee0750f6c028df670d956
#
_cell.length_a   1.000
_cell.length_b   1.000
_cell.length_c   1.000
_cell.angle_alpha   90.00
_cell.angle_beta   90.00
_cell.angle_gamma   90.00
#
_symmetry.space_group_name_H-M   'P 1'
#
loop_
_entity.id
_entity.type
_entity.pdbx_description
1 polymer ?
#
loop_
_entity_poly.entity_id
_entity_poly.type
_entity_poly.pdbx_seq_one_letter_code
_entity_poly.pdbx_strand_id
1 'polypeptide(L)'
;MSTPVNVEKPQRPRGPLRFILLHHAGCSREAFHYRVEPDGSVTELLSPDTKRQHPGSVGVLIRGHFDRERPNVCQLDALKTLLLDLKFRYPDVSLGAHRQVRGDGATSCPGKCFPMRELADWFEKDLIRARDEKLQREVESQYSPRTAE
;
A
#
# COMPACT_ATOMS: atom_id res chain seq x y z
N MET A 1 3.76 12.04 36.15
CA MET A 1 3.73 11.63 35.50
C MET A 1 3.43 11.44 34.55
N SER A 2 3.46 11.40 34.45
CA SER A 2 3.21 11.08 33.55
C SER A 2 3.00 10.80 32.71
N THR A 3 2.87 10.63 32.39
CA THR A 3 2.61 10.29 31.62
C THR A 3 2.54 10.05 30.66
N PRO A 4 2.59 10.07 30.32
CA PRO A 4 2.35 9.85 29.41
C PRO A 4 2.38 8.89 28.86
N VAL A 5 2.33 8.68 29.10
CA VAL A 5 2.44 7.97 28.66
C VAL A 5 2.25 7.10 28.03
N ASN A 6 1.94 6.84 28.08
CA ASN A 6 1.64 5.99 27.48
C ASN A 6 1.68 5.90 26.22
N VAL A 7 1.39 6.62 26.12
CA VAL A 7 1.50 6.92 24.86
C VAL A 7 2.73 6.49 24.40
N GLU A 8 3.57 6.68 25.10
CA GLU A 8 4.77 6.37 24.76
C GLU A 8 5.04 5.05 25.12
N LYS A 9 4.13 4.34 25.41
CA LYS A 9 4.34 3.04 25.39
C LYS A 9 5.20 2.78 24.30
N PRO A 10 6.36 2.36 24.54
CA PRO A 10 7.24 2.13 23.45
C PRO A 10 6.55 1.10 22.66
N GLN A 11 6.41 1.40 21.48
CA GLN A 11 5.86 0.52 20.61
C GLN A 11 6.82 -0.59 20.54
N ARG A 12 6.39 -1.77 20.79
CA ARG A 12 7.18 -2.89 20.47
C ARG A 12 7.51 -2.79 19.05
N PRO A 13 8.73 -3.08 18.68
CA PRO A 13 9.06 -3.08 17.28
C PRO A 13 8.08 -3.99 16.60
N ARG A 14 7.50 -3.52 15.56
CA ARG A 14 6.61 -4.30 14.77
C ARG A 14 7.36 -5.50 14.26
N GLY A 15 6.76 -6.65 14.29
CA GLY A 15 7.32 -7.78 13.60
C GLY A 15 7.41 -7.51 12.11
N PRO A 16 7.98 -8.42 11.33
CA PRO A 16 8.15 -8.16 9.91
C PRO A 16 6.83 -7.87 9.25
N LEU A 17 6.83 -6.87 8.38
CA LEU A 17 5.68 -6.55 7.60
C LEU A 17 5.58 -7.55 6.47
N ARG A 18 4.45 -8.23 6.35
CA ARG A 18 4.29 -9.31 5.39
C ARG A 18 3.31 -9.01 4.29
N PHE A 19 2.32 -8.17 4.55
CA PHE A 19 1.25 -7.98 3.60
C PHE A 19 0.87 -6.52 3.46
N ILE A 20 0.48 -6.16 2.27
CA ILE A 20 -0.26 -4.92 2.01
C ILE A 20 -1.66 -5.37 1.66
N LEU A 21 -2.65 -4.93 2.43
CA LEU A 21 -4.03 -5.34 2.23
C LEU A 21 -4.84 -4.18 1.67
N LEU A 22 -5.52 -4.42 0.56
CA LEU A 22 -6.28 -3.39 -0.12
C LEU A 22 -7.75 -3.45 0.30
N HIS A 23 -8.33 -2.28 0.48
CA HIS A 23 -9.72 -2.10 0.91
C HIS A 23 -10.39 -1.05 0.05
N HIS A 24 -11.72 -1.04 0.03
CA HIS A 24 -12.47 0.02 -0.62
C HIS A 24 -13.47 0.62 0.38
N ALA A 25 -14.14 1.69 -0.04
CA ALA A 25 -15.00 2.45 0.86
C ALA A 25 -16.18 1.64 1.41
N GLY A 26 -16.53 0.54 0.76
CA GLY A 26 -17.58 -0.33 1.28
C GLY A 26 -17.16 -1.13 2.49
N CYS A 27 -15.86 -1.15 2.82
CA CYS A 27 -15.39 -1.86 3.99
C CYS A 27 -15.66 -1.00 5.24
N SER A 28 -16.29 -1.60 6.24
CA SER A 28 -16.67 -0.85 7.42
C SER A 28 -15.56 -0.73 8.45
N ARG A 29 -14.43 -1.34 8.21
CA ARG A 29 -13.32 -1.27 9.15
C ARG A 29 -12.58 0.04 9.00
N GLU A 30 -11.93 0.48 10.05
CA GLU A 30 -11.39 1.81 10.07
C GLU A 30 -9.90 1.95 10.27
N ALA A 31 -9.17 0.91 10.28
CA ALA A 31 -7.77 1.00 10.67
C ALA A 31 -6.85 0.92 9.46
N PHE A 32 -6.85 1.97 8.66
CA PHE A 32 -6.02 2.00 7.47
C PHE A 32 -4.79 2.87 7.70
N HIS A 33 -3.72 2.55 7.00
CA HIS A 33 -2.49 3.34 7.06
C HIS A 33 -2.48 4.41 5.98
N TYR A 34 -3.06 4.11 4.81
CA TYR A 34 -3.08 5.03 3.68
C TYR A 34 -4.45 5.09 3.05
N ARG A 35 -4.73 6.20 2.43
CA ARG A 35 -5.98 6.37 1.67
C ARG A 35 -5.66 6.98 0.32
N VAL A 36 -6.17 6.37 -0.74
CA VAL A 36 -6.00 6.85 -2.10
C VAL A 36 -7.31 7.48 -2.55
N GLU A 37 -7.26 8.77 -2.88
CA GLU A 37 -8.45 9.53 -3.25
C GLU A 37 -8.77 9.39 -4.73
N PRO A 38 -9.98 9.73 -5.15
CA PRO A 38 -10.33 9.63 -6.57
C PRO A 38 -9.46 10.47 -7.50
N ASP A 39 -8.89 11.56 -7.00
CA ASP A 39 -8.02 12.40 -7.82
C ASP A 39 -6.58 11.91 -7.84
N GLY A 40 -6.31 10.79 -7.19
CA GLY A 40 -4.96 10.24 -7.14
C GLY A 40 -4.10 10.73 -6.00
N SER A 41 -4.62 11.60 -5.14
CA SER A 41 -3.84 12.01 -3.98
C SER A 41 -3.84 10.88 -2.95
N VAL A 42 -2.73 10.77 -2.22
CA VAL A 42 -2.54 9.74 -1.21
C VAL A 42 -2.35 10.41 0.12
N THR A 43 -3.12 9.99 1.11
CA THR A 43 -3.00 10.52 2.47
C THR A 43 -2.45 9.42 3.35
N GLU A 44 -1.42 9.73 4.10
CA GLU A 44 -0.93 8.81 5.11
C GLU A 44 -1.70 9.08 6.40
N LEU A 45 -2.46 8.10 6.83
CA LEU A 45 -3.28 8.22 8.04
C LEU A 45 -2.53 7.76 9.27
N LEU A 46 -1.71 6.74 9.12
CA LEU A 46 -0.89 6.19 10.18
C LEU A 46 0.43 5.77 9.57
N SER A 47 1.49 5.85 10.35
CA SER A 47 2.76 5.31 9.91
C SER A 47 2.61 3.82 9.62
N PRO A 48 3.23 3.31 8.56
CA PRO A 48 3.16 1.87 8.29
C PRO A 48 3.77 1.03 9.40
N ASP A 49 4.54 1.64 10.29
CA ASP A 49 5.08 0.93 11.44
C ASP A 49 4.05 0.77 12.55
N THR A 50 2.89 1.39 12.43
CA THR A 50 1.84 1.27 13.42
C THR A 50 1.07 -0.01 13.18
N LYS A 51 0.97 -0.83 14.22
CA LYS A 51 0.22 -2.05 14.12
C LYS A 51 -1.26 -1.74 14.30
N ARG A 52 -2.07 -2.25 13.42
CA ARG A 52 -3.50 -2.02 13.53
C ARG A 52 -4.25 -3.34 13.41
N GLN A 53 -5.32 -3.33 12.65
CA GLN A 53 -6.29 -4.41 12.61
C GLN A 53 -5.70 -5.76 12.23
N HIS A 54 -4.81 -5.76 11.26
CA HIS A 54 -4.21 -7.00 10.80
C HIS A 54 -2.72 -6.95 11.09
N PRO A 55 -2.26 -7.66 12.10
CA PRO A 55 -0.82 -7.65 12.43
C PRO A 55 0.00 -8.10 11.24
N GLY A 56 1.12 -7.45 11.04
CA GLY A 56 1.99 -7.77 9.91
C GLY A 56 1.52 -7.20 8.59
N SER A 57 0.53 -6.32 8.61
CA SER A 57 -0.05 -5.78 7.38
C SER A 57 -0.11 -4.26 7.41
N VAL A 58 -0.06 -3.69 6.23
CA VAL A 58 -0.37 -2.28 6.02
C VAL A 58 -1.71 -2.25 5.29
N GLY A 59 -2.66 -1.49 5.80
CA GLY A 59 -3.96 -1.33 5.16
C GLY A 59 -3.99 -0.13 4.26
N VAL A 60 -4.46 -0.30 3.03
CA VAL A 60 -4.60 0.78 2.06
C VAL A 60 -6.05 0.84 1.63
N LEU A 61 -6.69 1.97 1.86
CA LEU A 61 -8.06 2.19 1.45
C LEU A 61 -8.08 2.97 0.14
N ILE A 62 -8.70 2.42 -0.88
CA ILE A 62 -8.92 3.14 -2.12
C ILE A 62 -10.35 3.62 -2.08
N ARG A 63 -10.55 4.94 -2.16
CA ARG A 63 -11.89 5.50 -2.04
C ARG A 63 -12.70 5.22 -3.28
N GLY A 64 -13.86 4.64 -3.09
CA GLY A 64 -14.78 4.29 -4.16
C GLY A 64 -15.54 3.03 -3.80
N HIS A 65 -16.50 2.68 -4.62
CA HIS A 65 -17.33 1.52 -4.38
C HIS A 65 -17.10 0.52 -5.51
N PHE A 66 -16.11 -0.31 -5.31
CA PHE A 66 -15.62 -1.13 -6.41
C PHE A 66 -16.32 -2.49 -6.55
N ASP A 67 -17.45 -2.63 -5.92
CA ASP A 67 -18.40 -3.66 -6.34
C ASP A 67 -19.18 -3.21 -7.56
N ARG A 68 -19.19 -1.92 -7.85
CA ARG A 68 -20.01 -1.34 -8.92
C ARG A 68 -19.19 -0.80 -10.07
N GLU A 69 -18.00 -0.32 -9.82
CA GLU A 69 -17.21 0.33 -10.84
C GLU A 69 -15.74 0.04 -10.61
N ARG A 70 -14.94 0.24 -11.62
CA ARG A 70 -13.49 0.09 -11.49
C ARG A 70 -12.89 1.38 -10.94
N PRO A 71 -11.77 1.29 -10.23
CA PRO A 71 -11.03 2.50 -9.88
C PRO A 71 -10.59 3.21 -11.16
N ASN A 72 -10.49 4.53 -11.08
CA ASN A 72 -10.06 5.30 -12.26
C ASN A 72 -8.54 5.24 -12.42
N VAL A 73 -8.08 5.76 -13.55
CA VAL A 73 -6.64 5.71 -13.88
C VAL A 73 -5.80 6.44 -12.85
N CYS A 74 -6.27 7.60 -12.37
CA CYS A 74 -5.52 8.37 -11.38
C CYS A 74 -5.33 7.58 -10.10
N GLN A 75 -6.37 6.88 -9.68
CA GLN A 75 -6.29 6.06 -8.48
C GLN A 75 -5.35 4.88 -8.66
N LEU A 76 -5.42 4.22 -9.80
CA LEU A 76 -4.57 3.06 -10.05
C LEU A 76 -3.11 3.47 -10.16
N ASP A 77 -2.83 4.59 -10.81
CA ASP A 77 -1.45 5.06 -10.92
C ASP A 77 -0.90 5.45 -9.55
N ALA A 78 -1.70 6.15 -8.77
CA ALA A 78 -1.28 6.54 -7.42
C ALA A 78 -1.07 5.32 -6.54
N LEU A 79 -1.95 4.34 -6.65
CA LEU A 79 -1.82 3.11 -5.90
C LEU A 79 -0.54 2.38 -6.28
N LYS A 80 -0.24 2.28 -7.56
CA LYS A 80 0.99 1.61 -8.00
C LYS A 80 2.23 2.33 -7.47
N THR A 81 2.22 3.65 -7.47
CA THR A 81 3.34 4.40 -6.91
C THR A 81 3.51 4.11 -5.42
N LEU A 82 2.41 4.09 -4.69
CA LEU A 82 2.45 3.78 -3.27
C LEU A 82 2.95 2.35 -3.04
N LEU A 83 2.46 1.41 -3.82
CA LEU A 83 2.88 0.02 -3.69
C LEU A 83 4.37 -0.15 -4.01
N LEU A 84 4.86 0.58 -4.99
CA LEU A 84 6.29 0.56 -5.31
C LEU A 84 7.11 1.06 -4.13
N ASP A 85 6.71 2.16 -3.52
CA ASP A 85 7.41 2.70 -2.36
C ASP A 85 7.38 1.73 -1.19
N LEU A 86 6.25 1.11 -0.95
CA LEU A 86 6.13 0.16 0.16
C LEU A 86 6.97 -1.09 -0.08
N LYS A 87 6.99 -1.58 -1.31
CA LYS A 87 7.82 -2.74 -1.63
C LYS A 87 9.30 -2.42 -1.49
N PHE A 88 9.67 -1.19 -1.85
CA PHE A 88 11.05 -0.77 -1.70
C PHE A 88 11.45 -0.74 -0.21
N ARG A 89 10.57 -0.25 0.64
CA ARG A 89 10.85 -0.16 2.08
C ARG A 89 10.72 -1.49 2.79
N TYR A 90 9.84 -2.36 2.31
CA TYR A 90 9.57 -3.64 2.94
C TYR A 90 9.59 -4.73 1.87
N PRO A 91 10.79 -5.18 1.50
CA PRO A 91 10.91 -6.05 0.31
C PRO A 91 10.17 -7.39 0.40
N ASP A 92 9.85 -7.83 1.61
CA ASP A 92 9.22 -9.14 1.77
C ASP A 92 7.70 -9.11 1.74
N VAL A 93 7.09 -7.95 1.48
CA VAL A 93 5.64 -7.88 1.51
C VAL A 93 5.03 -8.48 0.25
N SER A 94 3.86 -9.05 0.44
CA SER A 94 3.02 -9.52 -0.65
C SER A 94 1.74 -8.69 -0.68
N LEU A 95 1.14 -8.57 -1.84
CA LEU A 95 -0.09 -7.83 -2.00
C LEU A 95 -1.27 -8.75 -1.82
N GLY A 96 -2.24 -8.34 -1.02
CA GLY A 96 -3.43 -9.11 -0.79
C GLY A 96 -4.68 -8.26 -0.75
N ALA A 97 -5.81 -8.91 -0.83
CA ALA A 97 -7.12 -8.27 -0.71
C ALA A 97 -7.70 -8.62 0.65
N HIS A 98 -8.49 -7.71 1.20
CA HIS A 98 -9.12 -7.96 2.48
C HIS A 98 -9.95 -9.25 2.46
N ARG A 99 -10.62 -9.54 1.34
CA ARG A 99 -11.43 -10.75 1.26
C ARG A 99 -10.63 -12.04 1.43
N GLN A 100 -9.31 -11.96 1.34
CA GLN A 100 -8.46 -13.12 1.52
C GLN A 100 -8.10 -13.38 2.99
N VAL A 101 -8.45 -12.47 3.88
CA VAL A 101 -8.09 -12.59 5.28
C VAL A 101 -9.07 -13.53 5.96
N ARG A 102 -8.57 -14.60 6.53
CA ARG A 102 -9.41 -15.54 7.25
C ARG A 102 -9.82 -14.94 8.58
N GLY A 103 -11.04 -15.24 8.97
CA GLY A 103 -11.52 -14.79 10.27
C GLY A 103 -12.29 -13.49 10.26
N ASP A 104 -12.25 -12.75 9.15
CA ASP A 104 -12.97 -11.50 9.06
C ASP A 104 -14.37 -11.65 8.48
N GLY A 105 -14.78 -12.87 8.19
CA GLY A 105 -16.06 -13.11 7.61
C GLY A 105 -16.03 -12.92 6.09
N ALA A 106 -17.15 -13.17 5.47
CA ALA A 106 -17.25 -13.05 4.02
C ALA A 106 -17.31 -11.58 3.63
N THR A 107 -16.49 -11.18 2.70
CA THR A 107 -16.48 -9.82 2.20
C THR A 107 -15.98 -9.84 0.76
N SER A 108 -16.46 -8.91 -0.06
CA SER A 108 -15.94 -8.74 -1.41
C SER A 108 -14.83 -7.70 -1.47
N CYS A 109 -14.48 -7.10 -0.34
CA CYS A 109 -13.48 -6.02 -0.29
C CYS A 109 -12.16 -6.47 -0.91
N PRO A 110 -11.54 -5.71 -1.79
CA PRO A 110 -11.82 -4.31 -2.17
C PRO A 110 -12.83 -4.14 -3.30
N GLY A 111 -13.61 -5.14 -3.62
CA GLY A 111 -14.71 -5.00 -4.56
C GLY A 111 -14.60 -5.93 -5.76
N LYS A 112 -15.74 -6.33 -6.28
CA LYS A 112 -15.79 -7.28 -7.39
C LYS A 112 -15.20 -6.71 -8.67
N CYS A 113 -15.31 -5.40 -8.84
CA CYS A 113 -14.78 -4.72 -10.03
C CYS A 113 -13.37 -4.19 -9.83
N PHE A 114 -12.80 -4.40 -8.66
CA PHE A 114 -11.43 -3.98 -8.41
C PHE A 114 -10.49 -4.96 -9.12
N PRO A 115 -9.52 -4.45 -9.90
CA PRO A 115 -8.67 -5.34 -10.71
C PRO A 115 -7.58 -6.01 -9.88
N MET A 116 -7.99 -6.82 -8.92
CA MET A 116 -7.06 -7.40 -7.95
C MET A 116 -6.06 -8.35 -8.60
N ARG A 117 -6.53 -9.20 -9.50
CA ARG A 117 -5.65 -10.17 -10.14
C ARG A 117 -4.57 -9.46 -10.99
N GLU A 118 -5.00 -8.49 -11.78
CA GLU A 118 -4.04 -7.75 -12.60
C GLU A 118 -3.01 -7.05 -11.74
N LEU A 119 -3.46 -6.44 -10.65
CA LEU A 119 -2.59 -5.71 -9.78
C LEU A 119 -1.64 -6.64 -9.03
N ALA A 120 -2.13 -7.79 -8.59
CA ALA A 120 -1.29 -8.76 -7.92
C ALA A 120 -0.23 -9.33 -8.86
N ASP A 121 -0.60 -9.60 -10.11
CA ASP A 121 0.37 -10.05 -11.10
C ASP A 121 1.44 -9.00 -11.35
N TRP A 122 1.02 -7.75 -11.49
CA TRP A 122 1.97 -6.66 -11.67
C TRP A 122 2.91 -6.56 -10.48
N PHE A 123 2.37 -6.68 -9.27
CA PHE A 123 3.16 -6.54 -8.06
C PHE A 123 4.21 -7.64 -7.96
N GLU A 124 3.85 -8.86 -8.34
CA GLU A 124 4.77 -9.98 -8.20
C GLU A 124 5.77 -10.08 -9.35
N LYS A 125 5.38 -9.65 -10.55
CA LYS A 125 6.19 -9.89 -11.73
C LYS A 125 6.86 -8.65 -12.29
N ASP A 126 6.14 -7.55 -12.32
CA ASP A 126 6.63 -6.37 -13.01
C ASP A 126 7.15 -5.29 -12.09
N LEU A 127 6.79 -5.35 -10.82
CA LEU A 127 7.18 -4.31 -9.88
C LEU A 127 8.69 -4.24 -9.70
N ILE A 128 9.34 -5.37 -9.63
CA ILE A 128 10.78 -5.40 -9.43
C ILE A 128 11.47 -4.71 -10.60
N ARG A 129 11.03 -4.99 -11.80
CA ARG A 129 11.62 -4.35 -12.97
C ARG A 129 11.37 -2.84 -12.95
N ALA A 130 10.17 -2.42 -12.61
CA ALA A 130 9.85 -1.00 -12.53
C ALA A 130 10.73 -0.30 -11.48
N ARG A 131 10.94 -0.96 -10.35
CA ARG A 131 11.81 -0.42 -9.31
C ARG A 131 13.24 -0.31 -9.79
N ASP A 132 13.72 -1.34 -10.45
CA ASP A 132 15.10 -1.35 -10.94
C ASP A 132 15.30 -0.29 -12.02
N GLU A 133 14.33 -0.10 -12.88
CA GLU A 133 14.41 0.94 -13.90
C GLU A 133 14.42 2.33 -13.27
N LYS A 134 13.60 2.54 -12.26
CA LYS A 134 13.58 3.81 -11.55
C LYS A 134 14.93 4.07 -10.89
N LEU A 135 15.46 3.07 -10.21
CA LEU A 135 16.74 3.19 -9.55
C LEU A 135 17.86 3.46 -10.56
N GLN A 136 17.82 2.78 -11.68
CA GLN A 136 18.81 2.98 -12.71
C GLN A 136 18.77 4.40 -13.24
N ARG A 137 17.56 4.93 -13.48
CA ARG A 137 17.45 6.31 -13.94
C ARG A 137 17.99 7.30 -12.93
N GLU A 138 17.76 7.03 -11.64
CA GLU A 138 18.29 7.91 -10.60
C GLU A 138 19.80 7.88 -10.56
N VAL A 139 20.39 6.70 -10.68
CA VAL A 139 21.84 6.57 -10.68
C VAL A 139 22.42 7.26 -11.92
N GLU A 140 21.83 7.05 -13.07
CA GLU A 140 22.30 7.66 -14.29
C GLU A 140 22.22 9.17 -14.22
N SER A 141 21.13 9.68 -13.66
CA SER A 141 20.98 11.11 -13.52
C SER A 141 22.06 11.73 -12.62
N GLN A 142 22.44 10.98 -11.57
CA GLN A 142 23.41 11.48 -10.62
C GLN A 142 24.84 11.36 -11.09
N TYR A 143 25.14 10.32 -11.83
CA TYR A 143 26.52 10.00 -12.17
C TYR A 143 26.86 10.03 -13.65
N SER A 144 25.90 10.36 -14.48
CA SER A 144 26.22 10.49 -15.90
C SER A 144 27.23 11.60 -16.12
N PRO A 145 28.16 11.39 -17.02
CA PRO A 145 29.08 12.47 -17.34
C PRO A 145 28.32 13.61 -17.93
N ARG A 146 28.66 14.81 -17.54
CA ARG A 146 28.07 15.93 -18.14
C ARG A 146 28.65 16.04 -19.44
N THR A 147 27.83 16.08 -20.35
CA THR A 147 28.31 16.35 -21.64
C THR A 147 28.42 17.76 -21.69
N ALA A 148 29.31 18.26 -21.50
CA ALA A 148 29.37 19.58 -21.54
C ALA A 148 29.70 20.09 -22.66
N GLU A 149 29.64 20.09 -22.79
CA GLU A 149 29.95 20.47 -23.40
C GLU A 149 29.88 20.74 -24.01
#